data_df406440912d367658568cbc7c705afa
#
_entry.id   df406440912d367658568cbc7c705afa
#
_cell.length_a   1.000
_cell.length_b   1.000
_cell.length_c   1.000
_cell.angle_alpha   90.00
_cell.angle_beta   90.00
_cell.angle_gamma   90.00
#
_symmetry.space_group_name_H-M   'P 1'
#
loop_
_entity.id
_entity.type
_entity.pdbx_description
1 polymer ?
#
loop_
_entity_poly.entity_id
_entity_poly.type
_entity_poly.pdbx_seq_one_letter_code
_entity_poly.pdbx_strand_id
1 'polypeptide(L)'
;MCLYTGKQIRISDFIGANPKFDIEHTIPRSVGGDSTKMNLTLCDSRFNREVKKTKLPVELPNHDEIMERIKEWKKKYELLDIQIRKNKKLSKGATTKEQKDTIIRKRHLLELRRDYWRGKYERFTMESVPEGFSRRQGTDISVISKYARLYLKSLFNRVYTVKGIATSDFRKIWGIQDIYSKKERINHVHHCIDAIVIACIGLDEYNKLGAYYHDEENNKWYGMSKASFKKPWATFVEDIKKIQDEILVYHYTPDNMPKQGRRRIKIDGKKILCKGDAARGSLHNDTYYGAIENDGAVKYVKRIDLASLEEKDVKNIVDDTVRSIIEAAIKEKGFKDAMASTIWMNEEKQIPIKKVRCFTPSITKPLNIRKQRDVSTKEYKQQYHVANDSNYLLALYIGTDNKGKEKREFEIVNMLQAAQYYRTSNDKEVVDRHIVPIKSEHDYPFAYTLKIGTMVLLYEKSPNEVWDATVKERNRRLYKVTGMSTSTIGNCVYARITMLYNEEARPSKDIKAKNGAYKQGEELRPAIIMLHTQLNALVQGYDFEINELGEIRRLR
;
A
#
# COMPACT_ATOMS: atom_id res chain seq x y z
N MET A 1 -39.42 8.30 -12.70
CA MET A 1 -39.93 7.99 -11.35
C MET A 1 -38.76 8.00 -10.37
N CYS A 2 -38.94 8.63 -9.23
CA CYS A 2 -37.98 8.59 -8.12
C CYS A 2 -38.00 7.18 -7.49
N LEU A 3 -36.85 6.55 -7.41
CA LEU A 3 -36.75 5.20 -6.85
C LEU A 3 -37.07 5.15 -5.36
N TYR A 4 -36.72 6.21 -4.63
CA TYR A 4 -36.95 6.30 -3.19
C TYR A 4 -38.41 6.55 -2.79
N THR A 5 -39.08 7.47 -3.50
CA THR A 5 -40.44 7.92 -3.10
C THR A 5 -41.56 7.45 -4.03
N GLY A 6 -41.21 6.84 -5.17
CA GLY A 6 -42.21 6.49 -6.19
C GLY A 6 -42.81 7.67 -6.99
N LYS A 7 -42.48 8.93 -6.65
CA LYS A 7 -43.02 10.10 -7.34
C LYS A 7 -42.56 10.16 -8.80
N GLN A 8 -43.46 10.56 -9.68
CA GLN A 8 -43.11 10.82 -11.08
C GLN A 8 -42.23 12.06 -11.18
N ILE A 9 -41.20 12.00 -12.04
CA ILE A 9 -40.28 13.11 -12.30
C ILE A 9 -40.65 13.71 -13.64
N ARG A 10 -41.06 14.96 -13.63
CA ARG A 10 -41.26 15.76 -14.85
C ARG A 10 -40.01 16.57 -15.11
N ILE A 11 -39.72 16.88 -16.37
CA ILE A 11 -38.53 17.68 -16.74
C ILE A 11 -38.58 19.05 -16.06
N SER A 12 -39.76 19.67 -15.98
CA SER A 12 -39.96 20.94 -15.28
C SER A 12 -39.68 20.90 -13.77
N ASP A 13 -39.80 19.73 -13.15
CA ASP A 13 -39.51 19.55 -11.72
C ASP A 13 -38.01 19.31 -11.45
N PHE A 14 -37.24 19.02 -12.49
CA PHE A 14 -35.79 18.75 -12.40
C PHE A 14 -34.94 19.92 -12.93
N ILE A 15 -35.40 20.61 -13.97
CA ILE A 15 -34.74 21.76 -14.59
C ILE A 15 -35.47 23.03 -14.16
N GLY A 16 -34.79 23.97 -13.53
CA GLY A 16 -35.34 25.25 -13.10
C GLY A 16 -34.61 25.84 -11.92
N ALA A 17 -35.05 27.02 -11.47
CA ALA A 17 -34.47 27.73 -10.34
C ALA A 17 -34.65 26.98 -8.99
N ASN A 18 -35.76 26.22 -8.87
CA ASN A 18 -36.07 25.44 -7.66
C ASN A 18 -36.36 23.98 -8.02
N PRO A 19 -35.33 23.16 -8.29
CA PRO A 19 -35.53 21.76 -8.63
C PRO A 19 -36.09 20.98 -7.45
N LYS A 20 -37.12 20.15 -7.72
CA LYS A 20 -37.75 19.27 -6.72
C LYS A 20 -37.01 17.94 -6.57
N PHE A 21 -36.06 17.64 -7.45
CA PHE A 21 -35.26 16.41 -7.45
C PHE A 21 -33.81 16.74 -7.51
N ASP A 22 -33.01 16.02 -6.72
CA ASP A 22 -31.53 16.09 -6.70
C ASP A 22 -30.94 14.91 -7.45
N ILE A 23 -29.74 15.07 -8.01
CA ILE A 23 -28.88 13.95 -8.40
C ILE A 23 -28.25 13.44 -7.12
N GLU A 24 -28.63 12.27 -6.71
CA GLU A 24 -28.29 11.66 -5.43
C GLU A 24 -27.25 10.55 -5.64
N HIS A 25 -26.34 10.38 -4.66
CA HIS A 25 -25.41 9.28 -4.60
C HIS A 25 -26.00 8.15 -3.75
N THR A 26 -26.35 7.02 -4.36
CA THR A 26 -26.94 5.85 -3.68
C THR A 26 -26.08 5.42 -2.48
N ILE A 27 -24.78 5.30 -2.66
CA ILE A 27 -23.79 5.25 -1.58
C ILE A 27 -23.27 6.68 -1.39
N PRO A 28 -23.53 7.33 -0.24
CA PRO A 28 -23.12 8.72 -0.02
C PRO A 28 -21.60 8.91 -0.12
N ARG A 29 -21.17 10.02 -0.69
CA ARG A 29 -19.74 10.36 -0.80
C ARG A 29 -19.04 10.44 0.55
N SER A 30 -19.77 10.80 1.61
CA SER A 30 -19.25 10.89 2.98
C SER A 30 -18.79 9.54 3.53
N VAL A 31 -19.38 8.44 3.07
CA VAL A 31 -19.05 7.07 3.48
C VAL A 31 -18.26 6.28 2.44
N GLY A 32 -17.76 6.93 1.39
CA GLY A 32 -16.91 6.31 0.39
C GLY A 32 -17.55 6.08 -0.98
N GLY A 33 -18.76 6.56 -1.22
CA GLY A 33 -19.46 6.46 -2.51
C GLY A 33 -18.74 7.22 -3.63
N ASP A 34 -18.70 6.61 -4.81
CA ASP A 34 -18.14 7.20 -6.04
C ASP A 34 -19.18 8.06 -6.78
N SER A 35 -18.74 8.80 -7.81
CA SER A 35 -19.62 9.59 -8.70
C SER A 35 -19.80 8.93 -10.08
N THR A 36 -19.83 7.59 -10.11
CA THR A 36 -20.15 6.85 -11.34
C THR A 36 -21.64 6.84 -11.61
N LYS A 37 -22.05 6.63 -12.86
CA LYS A 37 -23.47 6.48 -13.22
C LYS A 37 -24.18 5.36 -12.45
N MET A 38 -23.44 4.32 -12.05
CA MET A 38 -23.99 3.23 -11.24
C MET A 38 -24.39 3.68 -9.82
N ASN A 39 -23.75 4.73 -9.32
CA ASN A 39 -24.01 5.28 -7.98
C ASN A 39 -24.88 6.54 -7.99
N LEU A 40 -25.36 6.97 -9.15
CA LEU A 40 -26.18 8.18 -9.30
C LEU A 40 -27.61 7.81 -9.65
N THR A 41 -28.55 8.40 -8.91
CA THR A 41 -29.99 8.31 -9.18
C THR A 41 -30.66 9.67 -8.98
N LEU A 42 -31.90 9.81 -9.44
CA LEU A 42 -32.69 10.98 -9.13
C LEU A 42 -33.54 10.73 -7.87
N CYS A 43 -33.43 11.58 -6.90
CA CYS A 43 -34.14 11.51 -5.64
C CYS A 43 -34.96 12.81 -5.38
N ASP A 44 -36.14 12.67 -4.79
CA ASP A 44 -36.89 13.81 -4.25
C ASP A 44 -35.98 14.59 -3.28
N SER A 45 -35.83 15.89 -3.50
CA SER A 45 -34.88 16.73 -2.78
C SER A 45 -35.12 16.74 -1.27
N ARG A 46 -36.41 16.76 -0.88
CA ARG A 46 -36.80 16.76 0.53
C ARG A 46 -36.45 15.41 1.18
N PHE A 47 -36.79 14.30 0.52
CA PHE A 47 -36.45 12.96 0.99
C PHE A 47 -34.93 12.78 1.10
N ASN A 48 -34.18 13.25 0.11
CA ASN A 48 -32.72 13.17 0.11
C ASN A 48 -32.11 13.91 1.30
N ARG A 49 -32.55 15.11 1.58
CA ARG A 49 -31.96 16.00 2.60
C ARG A 49 -32.47 15.70 4.02
N GLU A 50 -33.70 15.27 4.19
CA GLU A 50 -34.30 15.07 5.50
C GLU A 50 -34.29 13.63 5.98
N VAL A 51 -34.49 12.65 5.07
CA VAL A 51 -34.65 11.22 5.41
C VAL A 51 -33.37 10.41 5.10
N LYS A 52 -32.93 10.46 3.82
CA LYS A 52 -31.79 9.64 3.39
C LYS A 52 -30.47 10.14 3.98
N LYS A 53 -30.16 11.41 3.82
CA LYS A 53 -28.90 12.00 4.33
C LYS A 53 -27.67 11.15 3.95
N THR A 54 -26.96 10.63 4.96
CA THR A 54 -25.77 9.77 4.82
C THR A 54 -26.06 8.27 4.96
N LYS A 55 -27.34 7.89 5.06
CA LYS A 55 -27.75 6.50 5.22
C LYS A 55 -27.58 5.71 3.93
N LEU A 56 -27.27 4.44 4.07
CA LEU A 56 -27.34 3.46 2.98
C LEU A 56 -28.80 3.13 2.67
N PRO A 57 -29.15 2.70 1.45
CA PRO A 57 -30.53 2.34 1.11
C PRO A 57 -31.14 1.29 2.04
N VAL A 58 -30.35 0.32 2.50
CA VAL A 58 -30.81 -0.74 3.44
C VAL A 58 -31.22 -0.20 4.81
N GLU A 59 -30.75 0.98 5.20
CA GLU A 59 -31.09 1.61 6.47
C GLU A 59 -32.37 2.48 6.39
N LEU A 60 -32.99 2.53 5.21
CA LEU A 60 -34.21 3.33 4.99
C LEU A 60 -35.44 2.53 5.35
N PRO A 61 -36.47 3.17 5.99
CA PRO A 61 -37.67 2.48 6.44
C PRO A 61 -38.54 1.93 5.30
N ASN A 62 -38.38 2.45 4.09
CA ASN A 62 -39.09 2.01 2.88
C ASN A 62 -38.19 1.21 1.91
N HIS A 63 -37.18 0.52 2.44
CA HIS A 63 -36.25 -0.26 1.62
C HIS A 63 -36.97 -1.32 0.76
N ASP A 64 -37.95 -2.03 1.30
CA ASP A 64 -38.68 -3.05 0.57
C ASP A 64 -39.42 -2.50 -0.66
N GLU A 65 -40.01 -1.33 -0.53
CA GLU A 65 -40.65 -0.66 -1.66
C GLU A 65 -39.63 -0.24 -2.74
N ILE A 66 -38.45 0.21 -2.30
CA ILE A 66 -37.36 0.54 -3.22
C ILE A 66 -36.91 -0.73 -3.96
N MET A 67 -36.74 -1.85 -3.27
CA MET A 67 -36.35 -3.12 -3.85
C MET A 67 -37.36 -3.63 -4.88
N GLU A 68 -38.65 -3.46 -4.63
CA GLU A 68 -39.69 -3.79 -5.60
C GLU A 68 -39.58 -2.95 -6.88
N ARG A 69 -39.30 -1.65 -6.75
CA ARG A 69 -39.11 -0.74 -7.90
C ARG A 69 -37.90 -1.07 -8.76
N ILE A 70 -36.84 -1.69 -8.19
CA ILE A 70 -35.59 -2.01 -8.89
C ILE A 70 -35.45 -3.51 -9.24
N LYS A 71 -36.46 -4.35 -8.96
CA LYS A 71 -36.41 -5.79 -9.23
C LYS A 71 -36.07 -6.15 -10.67
N GLU A 72 -36.48 -5.30 -11.63
CA GLU A 72 -36.17 -5.49 -13.05
C GLU A 72 -34.66 -5.38 -13.34
N TRP A 73 -33.89 -4.64 -12.55
CA TRP A 73 -32.44 -4.58 -12.69
C TRP A 73 -31.78 -5.92 -12.36
N LYS A 74 -32.32 -6.62 -11.35
CA LYS A 74 -31.88 -7.98 -10.98
C LYS A 74 -32.11 -8.95 -12.13
N LYS A 75 -33.31 -8.99 -12.67
CA LYS A 75 -33.66 -9.83 -13.83
C LYS A 75 -32.75 -9.53 -15.03
N LYS A 76 -32.48 -8.24 -15.30
CA LYS A 76 -31.61 -7.84 -16.42
C LYS A 76 -30.19 -8.40 -16.31
N TYR A 77 -29.53 -8.25 -15.16
CA TYR A 77 -28.17 -8.77 -15.04
C TYR A 77 -28.12 -10.30 -14.99
N GLU A 78 -29.12 -10.97 -14.42
CA GLU A 78 -29.22 -12.44 -14.42
C GLU A 78 -29.39 -12.99 -15.86
N LEU A 79 -30.22 -12.36 -16.68
CA LEU A 79 -30.37 -12.71 -18.10
C LEU A 79 -29.06 -12.51 -18.86
N LEU A 80 -28.35 -11.42 -18.58
CA LEU A 80 -27.05 -11.15 -19.18
C LEU A 80 -26.00 -12.20 -18.76
N ASP A 81 -26.02 -12.67 -17.53
CA ASP A 81 -25.14 -13.77 -17.08
C ASP A 81 -25.42 -15.07 -17.85
N ILE A 82 -26.68 -15.39 -18.14
CA ILE A 82 -27.04 -16.53 -18.98
C ILE A 82 -26.48 -16.37 -20.39
N GLN A 83 -26.61 -15.19 -20.99
CA GLN A 83 -26.09 -14.90 -22.32
C GLN A 83 -24.54 -14.98 -22.35
N ILE A 84 -23.86 -14.51 -21.33
CA ILE A 84 -22.41 -14.58 -21.19
C ILE A 84 -21.95 -16.05 -21.12
N ARG A 85 -22.64 -16.88 -20.34
CA ARG A 85 -22.34 -18.33 -20.26
C ARG A 85 -22.53 -19.02 -21.62
N LYS A 86 -23.60 -18.69 -22.35
CA LYS A 86 -23.81 -19.19 -23.74
C LYS A 86 -22.67 -18.78 -24.66
N ASN A 87 -22.27 -17.50 -24.64
CA ASN A 87 -21.15 -17.01 -25.45
C ASN A 87 -19.82 -17.70 -25.10
N LYS A 88 -19.56 -17.98 -23.83
CA LYS A 88 -18.36 -18.74 -23.42
C LYS A 88 -18.34 -20.16 -24.03
N LYS A 89 -19.48 -20.81 -24.09
CA LYS A 89 -19.60 -22.14 -24.74
C LYS A 89 -19.36 -22.02 -26.25
N LEU A 90 -19.97 -21.04 -26.92
CA LEU A 90 -19.80 -20.80 -28.34
C LEU A 90 -18.34 -20.46 -28.72
N SER A 91 -17.63 -19.70 -27.89
CA SER A 91 -16.23 -19.36 -28.18
C SER A 91 -15.29 -20.57 -28.11
N LYS A 92 -15.65 -21.62 -27.35
CA LYS A 92 -14.89 -22.88 -27.30
C LYS A 92 -15.09 -23.74 -28.54
N GLY A 93 -16.24 -23.63 -29.20
CA GLY A 93 -16.57 -24.36 -30.44
C GLY A 93 -16.25 -23.61 -31.73
N ALA A 94 -15.72 -22.39 -31.66
CA ALA A 94 -15.40 -21.62 -32.85
C ALA A 94 -14.18 -22.21 -33.58
N THR A 95 -14.32 -22.44 -34.87
CA THR A 95 -13.31 -23.07 -35.73
C THR A 95 -12.29 -22.07 -36.32
N THR A 96 -12.70 -20.81 -36.50
CA THR A 96 -11.81 -19.77 -37.03
C THR A 96 -11.48 -18.70 -36.00
N LYS A 97 -10.30 -18.07 -36.13
CA LYS A 97 -9.85 -16.97 -35.25
C LYS A 97 -10.82 -15.78 -35.33
N GLU A 98 -11.31 -15.42 -36.48
CA GLU A 98 -12.25 -14.31 -36.67
C GLU A 98 -13.60 -14.55 -35.98
N GLN A 99 -14.14 -15.75 -36.12
CA GLN A 99 -15.36 -16.15 -35.40
C GLN A 99 -15.18 -16.07 -33.88
N LYS A 100 -14.06 -16.58 -33.40
CA LYS A 100 -13.72 -16.53 -31.98
C LYS A 100 -13.61 -15.10 -31.47
N ASP A 101 -12.92 -14.23 -32.19
CA ASP A 101 -12.74 -12.81 -31.82
C ASP A 101 -14.06 -12.05 -31.83
N THR A 102 -14.96 -12.36 -32.75
CA THR A 102 -16.30 -11.77 -32.82
C THR A 102 -17.16 -12.17 -31.61
N ILE A 103 -17.13 -13.46 -31.24
CA ILE A 103 -17.85 -13.98 -30.07
C ILE A 103 -17.27 -13.37 -28.78
N ILE A 104 -15.95 -13.24 -28.67
CA ILE A 104 -15.28 -12.63 -27.53
C ILE A 104 -15.67 -11.16 -27.38
N ARG A 105 -15.64 -10.38 -28.48
CA ARG A 105 -16.09 -8.99 -28.47
C ARG A 105 -17.54 -8.84 -28.00
N LYS A 106 -18.43 -9.67 -28.49
CA LYS A 106 -19.83 -9.70 -28.05
C LYS A 106 -19.94 -10.02 -26.57
N ARG A 107 -19.15 -10.96 -26.09
CA ARG A 107 -19.13 -11.33 -24.66
C ARG A 107 -18.69 -10.14 -23.80
N HIS A 108 -17.64 -9.41 -24.17
CA HIS A 108 -17.17 -8.26 -23.41
C HIS A 108 -18.21 -7.15 -23.30
N LEU A 109 -18.97 -6.89 -24.36
CA LEU A 109 -20.09 -5.94 -24.32
C LEU A 109 -21.23 -6.42 -23.40
N LEU A 110 -21.53 -7.72 -23.39
CA LEU A 110 -22.51 -8.30 -22.46
C LEU A 110 -22.02 -8.20 -21.02
N GLU A 111 -20.74 -8.45 -20.75
CA GLU A 111 -20.13 -8.30 -19.42
C GLU A 111 -20.19 -6.85 -18.94
N LEU A 112 -19.93 -5.87 -19.82
CA LEU A 112 -20.05 -4.45 -19.49
C LEU A 112 -21.47 -4.07 -19.07
N ARG A 113 -22.48 -4.54 -19.81
CA ARG A 113 -23.91 -4.31 -19.52
C ARG A 113 -24.31 -4.97 -18.21
N ARG A 114 -23.90 -6.23 -18.01
CA ARG A 114 -24.17 -6.97 -16.77
C ARG A 114 -23.58 -6.24 -15.56
N ASP A 115 -22.31 -5.83 -15.63
CA ASP A 115 -21.61 -5.14 -14.54
C ASP A 115 -22.27 -3.80 -14.20
N TYR A 116 -22.82 -3.11 -15.22
CA TYR A 116 -23.56 -1.86 -15.03
C TYR A 116 -24.85 -2.09 -14.19
N TRP A 117 -25.71 -2.99 -14.62
CA TRP A 117 -26.97 -3.25 -13.94
C TRP A 117 -26.78 -3.93 -12.58
N ARG A 118 -25.82 -4.84 -12.51
CA ARG A 118 -25.43 -5.48 -11.26
C ARG A 118 -24.88 -4.46 -10.27
N GLY A 119 -23.98 -3.60 -10.70
CA GLY A 119 -23.42 -2.57 -9.83
C GLY A 119 -24.44 -1.52 -9.36
N LYS A 120 -25.46 -1.20 -10.18
CA LYS A 120 -26.60 -0.38 -9.73
C LYS A 120 -27.42 -1.10 -8.65
N TYR A 121 -27.77 -2.35 -8.85
CA TYR A 121 -28.57 -3.14 -7.92
C TYR A 121 -27.83 -3.39 -6.59
N GLU A 122 -26.57 -3.82 -6.64
CA GLU A 122 -25.77 -4.11 -5.45
C GLU A 122 -25.61 -2.91 -4.51
N ARG A 123 -25.61 -1.68 -5.03
CA ARG A 123 -25.55 -0.48 -4.19
C ARG A 123 -26.82 -0.23 -3.35
N PHE A 124 -27.94 -0.78 -3.75
CA PHE A 124 -29.18 -0.72 -2.99
C PHE A 124 -29.31 -1.83 -1.94
N THR A 125 -28.51 -2.89 -2.06
CA THR A 125 -28.50 -4.05 -1.14
C THR A 125 -27.25 -4.10 -0.25
N MET A 126 -26.40 -3.10 -0.33
CA MET A 126 -25.13 -3.07 0.39
C MET A 126 -25.36 -2.72 1.86
N GLU A 127 -25.01 -3.60 2.77
CA GLU A 127 -25.10 -3.42 4.23
C GLU A 127 -23.94 -2.62 4.80
N SER A 128 -22.77 -2.73 4.21
CA SER A 128 -21.58 -1.99 4.60
C SER A 128 -20.75 -1.60 3.38
N VAL A 129 -20.11 -0.45 3.42
CA VAL A 129 -19.21 -0.02 2.35
C VAL A 129 -17.87 -0.74 2.54
N PRO A 130 -17.40 -1.53 1.55
CA PRO A 130 -16.12 -2.22 1.66
C PRO A 130 -14.97 -1.24 1.90
N GLU A 131 -14.08 -1.57 2.84
CA GLU A 131 -12.82 -0.87 3.02
C GLU A 131 -11.97 -1.02 1.76
N GLY A 132 -11.91 -0.02 0.92
CA GLY A 132 -11.14 -0.13 -0.32
C GLY A 132 -10.62 1.18 -0.87
N PHE A 133 -11.39 2.22 -0.76
CA PHE A 133 -10.97 3.57 -1.15
C PHE A 133 -11.25 4.51 0.01
N SER A 134 -10.22 4.83 0.78
CA SER A 134 -10.40 5.85 1.81
C SER A 134 -10.79 7.17 1.13
N ARG A 135 -11.71 7.93 1.72
CA ARG A 135 -12.11 9.27 1.28
C ARG A 135 -10.90 10.17 0.98
N ARG A 136 -9.84 10.00 1.77
CA ARG A 136 -8.57 10.70 1.63
C ARG A 136 -7.87 10.36 0.32
N GLN A 137 -7.77 9.06 -0.05
CA GLN A 137 -7.14 8.63 -1.31
C GLN A 137 -7.87 9.17 -2.54
N GLY A 138 -9.20 9.18 -2.55
CA GLY A 138 -9.99 9.77 -3.63
C GLY A 138 -9.76 11.27 -3.78
N THR A 139 -9.61 11.99 -2.67
CA THR A 139 -9.29 13.42 -2.66
C THR A 139 -7.88 13.68 -3.16
N ASP A 140 -6.89 12.91 -2.68
CA ASP A 140 -5.49 13.04 -3.07
C ASP A 140 -5.30 12.79 -4.58
N ILE A 141 -5.92 11.73 -5.12
CA ILE A 141 -5.92 11.44 -6.57
C ILE A 141 -6.55 12.58 -7.37
N SER A 142 -7.65 13.14 -6.90
CA SER A 142 -8.32 14.27 -7.56
C SER A 142 -7.42 15.52 -7.59
N VAL A 143 -6.75 15.83 -6.49
CA VAL A 143 -5.81 16.96 -6.39
C VAL A 143 -4.62 16.72 -7.32
N ILE A 144 -3.98 15.56 -7.26
CA ILE A 144 -2.83 15.20 -8.10
C ILE A 144 -3.21 15.30 -9.59
N SER A 145 -4.36 14.74 -9.99
CA SER A 145 -4.83 14.78 -11.37
C SER A 145 -5.09 16.20 -11.87
N LYS A 146 -5.63 17.07 -11.00
CA LYS A 146 -5.86 18.48 -11.32
C LYS A 146 -4.54 19.22 -11.57
N TYR A 147 -3.57 19.06 -10.68
CA TYR A 147 -2.26 19.72 -10.84
C TYR A 147 -1.48 19.16 -12.02
N ALA A 148 -1.46 17.85 -12.23
CA ALA A 148 -0.84 17.22 -13.38
C ALA A 148 -1.44 17.76 -14.70
N ARG A 149 -2.78 17.87 -14.77
CA ARG A 149 -3.45 18.46 -15.94
C ARG A 149 -3.05 19.91 -16.17
N LEU A 150 -2.97 20.73 -15.13
CA LEU A 150 -2.55 22.14 -15.24
C LEU A 150 -1.11 22.25 -15.72
N TYR A 151 -0.21 21.44 -15.17
CA TYR A 151 1.19 21.38 -15.59
C TYR A 151 1.31 20.94 -17.05
N LEU A 152 0.67 19.85 -17.45
CA LEU A 152 0.71 19.38 -18.81
C LEU A 152 0.09 20.37 -19.82
N LYS A 153 -0.93 21.13 -19.41
CA LYS A 153 -1.50 22.20 -20.22
C LYS A 153 -0.54 23.37 -20.49
N SER A 154 0.48 23.56 -19.65
CA SER A 154 1.52 24.55 -19.93
C SER A 154 2.45 24.13 -21.07
N LEU A 155 2.51 22.83 -21.38
CA LEU A 155 3.37 22.25 -22.40
C LEU A 155 2.59 21.81 -23.66
N PHE A 156 1.32 21.39 -23.48
CA PHE A 156 0.50 20.80 -24.54
C PHE A 156 -0.83 21.55 -24.70
N ASN A 157 -1.20 21.84 -25.93
CA ASN A 157 -2.46 22.53 -26.26
C ASN A 157 -3.70 21.74 -25.85
N ARG A 158 -3.65 20.39 -25.95
CA ARG A 158 -4.77 19.49 -25.65
C ARG A 158 -4.35 18.49 -24.58
N VAL A 159 -5.00 18.56 -23.43
CA VAL A 159 -4.81 17.62 -22.31
C VAL A 159 -6.17 17.14 -21.85
N TYR A 160 -6.40 15.85 -21.93
CA TYR A 160 -7.62 15.20 -21.48
C TYR A 160 -7.35 14.38 -20.23
N THR A 161 -8.37 14.23 -19.40
CA THR A 161 -8.33 13.36 -18.23
C THR A 161 -9.35 12.24 -18.40
N VAL A 162 -8.94 11.01 -18.17
CA VAL A 162 -9.78 9.82 -18.28
C VAL A 162 -10.13 9.33 -16.89
N LYS A 163 -11.39 8.99 -16.65
CA LYS A 163 -11.83 8.38 -15.38
C LYS A 163 -11.36 6.91 -15.34
N GLY A 164 -10.93 6.46 -14.17
CA GLY A 164 -10.46 5.07 -13.98
C GLY A 164 -11.50 4.01 -14.39
N ILE A 165 -12.80 4.31 -14.26
CA ILE A 165 -13.85 3.41 -14.75
C ILE A 165 -13.82 3.26 -16.28
N ALA A 166 -13.62 4.36 -17.02
CA ALA A 166 -13.50 4.28 -18.47
C ALA A 166 -12.28 3.46 -18.91
N THR A 167 -11.15 3.61 -18.22
CA THR A 167 -9.95 2.77 -18.45
C THR A 167 -10.29 1.29 -18.24
N SER A 168 -11.00 0.96 -17.15
CA SER A 168 -11.45 -0.41 -16.89
C SER A 168 -12.37 -0.94 -17.97
N ASP A 169 -13.31 -0.12 -18.45
CA ASP A 169 -14.27 -0.50 -19.49
C ASP A 169 -13.58 -0.74 -20.83
N PHE A 170 -12.62 0.13 -21.23
CA PHE A 170 -11.85 -0.07 -22.45
C PHE A 170 -10.94 -1.30 -22.38
N ARG A 171 -10.37 -1.64 -21.22
CA ARG A 171 -9.66 -2.91 -21.06
C ARG A 171 -10.57 -4.12 -21.36
N LYS A 172 -11.82 -4.09 -20.89
CA LYS A 172 -12.82 -5.13 -21.18
C LYS A 172 -13.16 -5.16 -22.66
N ILE A 173 -13.50 -4.00 -23.23
CA ILE A 173 -13.91 -3.85 -24.63
C ILE A 173 -12.81 -4.32 -25.58
N TRP A 174 -11.55 -3.96 -25.32
CA TRP A 174 -10.40 -4.32 -26.15
C TRP A 174 -9.85 -5.72 -25.89
N GLY A 175 -10.39 -6.44 -24.89
CA GLY A 175 -10.05 -7.84 -24.64
C GLY A 175 -8.80 -8.05 -23.78
N ILE A 176 -8.34 -7.04 -23.08
CA ILE A 176 -7.17 -7.14 -22.19
C ILE A 176 -7.56 -7.77 -20.83
N GLN A 177 -8.81 -7.64 -20.41
CA GLN A 177 -9.23 -8.06 -19.07
C GLN A 177 -9.20 -9.58 -18.86
N ASP A 178 -9.26 -10.39 -19.91
CA ASP A 178 -9.08 -11.85 -19.80
C ASP A 178 -7.64 -12.23 -19.38
N ILE A 179 -6.68 -11.31 -19.52
CA ILE A 179 -5.29 -11.46 -19.12
C ILE A 179 -5.10 -11.12 -17.64
N TYR A 180 -5.95 -10.21 -17.13
CA TYR A 180 -5.94 -9.74 -15.75
C TYR A 180 -7.26 -10.10 -15.08
N SER A 181 -7.25 -11.13 -14.27
CA SER A 181 -8.39 -11.35 -13.40
C SER A 181 -8.50 -10.19 -12.41
N LYS A 182 -9.73 -9.77 -12.08
CA LYS A 182 -10.03 -8.63 -11.19
C LYS A 182 -9.29 -8.65 -9.84
N LYS A 183 -8.76 -9.80 -9.45
CA LYS A 183 -8.13 -10.03 -8.14
C LYS A 183 -6.60 -9.93 -8.17
N GLU A 184 -5.99 -9.87 -9.34
CA GLU A 184 -4.54 -9.98 -9.45
C GLU A 184 -3.88 -8.61 -9.61
N ARG A 185 -3.87 -7.82 -8.56
CA ARG A 185 -2.88 -6.76 -8.36
C ARG A 185 -1.59 -7.35 -7.78
N ILE A 186 -1.12 -8.45 -8.37
CA ILE A 186 0.06 -9.17 -7.87
C ILE A 186 1.33 -8.40 -8.23
N ASN A 187 1.33 -7.76 -9.40
CA ASN A 187 2.46 -6.98 -9.87
C ASN A 187 2.05 -5.56 -10.29
N HIS A 188 3.03 -4.69 -10.48
CA HIS A 188 2.82 -3.31 -10.86
C HIS A 188 2.73 -3.06 -12.37
N VAL A 189 2.93 -4.07 -13.21
CA VAL A 189 2.85 -3.98 -14.68
C VAL A 189 1.47 -3.49 -15.13
N HIS A 190 0.42 -3.74 -14.33
CA HIS A 190 -0.91 -3.23 -14.61
C HIS A 190 -0.97 -1.70 -14.72
N HIS A 191 -0.07 -0.95 -14.08
CA HIS A 191 0.00 0.51 -14.24
C HIS A 191 0.50 0.93 -15.62
N CYS A 192 1.47 0.18 -16.17
CA CYS A 192 1.95 0.40 -17.54
C CYS A 192 0.83 0.15 -18.54
N ILE A 193 0.10 -0.95 -18.38
CA ILE A 193 -1.04 -1.28 -19.25
C ILE A 193 -2.16 -0.25 -19.14
N ASP A 194 -2.49 0.19 -17.94
CA ASP A 194 -3.45 1.28 -17.76
C ASP A 194 -3.00 2.57 -18.46
N ALA A 195 -1.71 2.90 -18.42
CA ALA A 195 -1.16 4.05 -19.12
C ALA A 195 -1.30 3.92 -20.65
N ILE A 196 -1.01 2.75 -21.22
CA ILE A 196 -1.18 2.47 -22.66
C ILE A 196 -2.66 2.59 -23.05
N VAL A 197 -3.55 1.98 -22.26
CA VAL A 197 -5.00 2.07 -22.49
C VAL A 197 -5.48 3.52 -22.46
N ILE A 198 -5.05 4.31 -21.47
CA ILE A 198 -5.38 5.73 -21.38
C ILE A 198 -4.88 6.51 -22.60
N ALA A 199 -3.66 6.23 -23.06
CA ALA A 199 -3.09 6.88 -24.24
C ALA A 199 -3.87 6.57 -25.53
N CYS A 200 -4.51 5.41 -25.60
CA CYS A 200 -5.33 4.99 -26.75
C CYS A 200 -6.78 5.47 -26.68
N ILE A 201 -7.25 6.01 -25.54
CA ILE A 201 -8.62 6.55 -25.43
C ILE A 201 -8.66 7.98 -25.95
N GLY A 202 -9.12 8.14 -27.20
CA GLY A 202 -9.42 9.45 -27.76
C GLY A 202 -10.75 10.03 -27.28
N LEU A 203 -11.02 11.28 -27.64
CA LEU A 203 -12.30 11.94 -27.31
C LEU A 203 -13.49 11.22 -27.93
N ASP A 204 -13.33 10.71 -29.14
CA ASP A 204 -14.37 9.98 -29.86
C ASP A 204 -14.71 8.66 -29.18
N GLU A 205 -13.70 7.90 -28.77
CA GLU A 205 -13.89 6.66 -28.00
C GLU A 205 -14.60 6.94 -26.68
N TYR A 206 -14.20 7.99 -25.98
CA TYR A 206 -14.82 8.38 -24.72
C TYR A 206 -16.29 8.77 -24.89
N ASN A 207 -16.61 9.56 -25.93
CA ASN A 207 -17.98 9.95 -26.27
C ASN A 207 -18.84 8.76 -26.70
N LYS A 208 -18.29 7.82 -27.49
CA LYS A 208 -18.98 6.57 -27.86
C LYS A 208 -19.32 5.72 -26.63
N LEU A 209 -18.41 5.63 -25.65
CA LEU A 209 -18.67 4.93 -24.39
C LEU A 209 -19.79 5.61 -23.58
N GLY A 210 -19.78 6.95 -23.55
CA GLY A 210 -20.85 7.74 -22.92
C GLY A 210 -22.22 7.51 -23.57
N ALA A 211 -22.27 7.53 -24.89
CA ALA A 211 -23.48 7.25 -25.66
C ALA A 211 -23.97 5.81 -25.45
N TYR A 212 -23.06 4.84 -25.43
CA TYR A 212 -23.39 3.44 -25.15
C TYR A 212 -24.14 3.26 -23.80
N TYR A 213 -23.64 3.85 -22.72
CA TYR A 213 -24.32 3.79 -21.43
C TYR A 213 -25.65 4.55 -21.42
N HIS A 214 -25.73 5.69 -22.13
CA HIS A 214 -26.96 6.42 -22.26
C HIS A 214 -28.05 5.62 -23.01
N ASP A 215 -27.69 4.93 -24.09
CA ASP A 215 -28.62 4.08 -24.83
C ASP A 215 -29.05 2.86 -24.04
N GLU A 216 -28.16 2.28 -23.23
CA GLU A 216 -28.51 1.20 -22.30
C GLU A 216 -29.53 1.62 -21.25
N GLU A 217 -29.40 2.82 -20.66
CA GLU A 217 -30.37 3.35 -19.70
C GLU A 217 -31.73 3.61 -20.32
N ASN A 218 -31.75 4.10 -21.56
CA ASN A 218 -32.99 4.43 -22.25
C ASN A 218 -33.60 3.23 -23.01
N ASN A 219 -33.07 2.02 -22.85
CA ASN A 219 -33.48 0.81 -23.58
C ASN A 219 -33.47 0.97 -25.12
N LYS A 220 -32.63 1.83 -25.66
CA LYS A 220 -32.46 2.05 -27.10
C LYS A 220 -31.52 1.01 -27.70
N TRP A 221 -31.93 -0.23 -27.70
CA TRP A 221 -31.12 -1.39 -28.07
C TRP A 221 -30.70 -1.47 -29.53
N TYR A 222 -31.43 -0.81 -30.44
CA TYR A 222 -31.15 -0.81 -31.89
C TYR A 222 -29.83 -0.10 -32.24
N GLY A 223 -29.43 0.91 -31.46
CA GLY A 223 -28.15 1.59 -31.66
C GLY A 223 -26.94 0.83 -31.15
N MET A 224 -27.15 0.01 -30.11
CA MET A 224 -26.09 -0.72 -29.39
C MET A 224 -25.45 -1.84 -30.19
N SER A 225 -26.21 -2.50 -31.08
CA SER A 225 -25.66 -3.54 -31.99
C SER A 225 -24.65 -2.97 -32.98
N LYS A 226 -24.68 -1.65 -33.26
CA LYS A 226 -23.78 -0.92 -34.16
C LYS A 226 -22.61 -0.24 -33.43
N ALA A 227 -22.59 -0.19 -32.10
CA ALA A 227 -21.47 0.38 -31.36
C ALA A 227 -20.22 -0.50 -31.54
N SER A 228 -19.44 -0.16 -32.53
CA SER A 228 -18.17 -0.85 -32.84
C SER A 228 -17.02 -0.12 -32.16
N PHE A 229 -16.53 -0.69 -31.08
CA PHE A 229 -15.27 -0.27 -30.47
C PHE A 229 -14.13 -1.06 -31.14
N LYS A 230 -13.42 -0.41 -32.02
CA LYS A 230 -12.24 -1.00 -32.66
C LYS A 230 -11.08 -1.07 -31.67
N LYS A 231 -10.27 -2.12 -31.77
CA LYS A 231 -8.98 -2.14 -31.06
C LYS A 231 -8.09 -1.02 -31.61
N PRO A 232 -7.18 -0.45 -30.82
CA PRO A 232 -6.25 0.59 -31.30
C PRO A 232 -5.46 0.14 -32.54
N TRP A 233 -5.00 -1.13 -32.57
CA TRP A 233 -4.44 -1.80 -33.74
C TRP A 233 -4.69 -3.31 -33.70
N ALA A 234 -4.40 -4.00 -34.77
CA ALA A 234 -4.77 -5.41 -34.97
C ALA A 234 -4.14 -6.35 -33.93
N THR A 235 -2.86 -6.17 -33.59
CA THR A 235 -2.06 -6.98 -32.67
C THR A 235 -2.06 -6.46 -31.25
N PHE A 236 -2.95 -5.50 -30.92
CA PHE A 236 -2.95 -4.79 -29.62
C PHE A 236 -2.87 -5.71 -28.40
N VAL A 237 -3.63 -6.79 -28.40
CA VAL A 237 -3.66 -7.72 -27.24
C VAL A 237 -2.38 -8.53 -27.14
N GLU A 238 -1.85 -8.96 -28.28
CA GLU A 238 -0.60 -9.69 -28.38
C GLU A 238 0.59 -8.83 -27.93
N ASP A 239 0.62 -7.58 -28.36
CA ASP A 239 1.68 -6.64 -28.00
C ASP A 239 1.64 -6.29 -26.51
N ILE A 240 0.44 -6.11 -25.93
CA ILE A 240 0.28 -5.92 -24.49
C ILE A 240 0.79 -7.13 -23.69
N LYS A 241 0.56 -8.36 -24.17
CA LYS A 241 1.10 -9.57 -23.53
C LYS A 241 2.62 -9.60 -23.54
N LYS A 242 3.21 -9.22 -24.68
CA LYS A 242 4.65 -9.17 -24.85
C LYS A 242 5.31 -8.16 -23.92
N ILE A 243 4.69 -6.99 -23.76
CA ILE A 243 5.14 -5.94 -22.83
C ILE A 243 5.26 -6.45 -21.39
N GLN A 244 4.40 -7.36 -20.93
CA GLN A 244 4.50 -7.92 -19.58
C GLN A 244 5.79 -8.66 -19.32
N ASP A 245 6.33 -9.30 -20.33
CA ASP A 245 7.57 -10.08 -20.22
C ASP A 245 8.83 -9.22 -20.42
N GLU A 246 8.70 -8.06 -21.03
CA GLU A 246 9.81 -7.20 -21.47
C GLU A 246 10.01 -5.96 -20.59
N ILE A 247 8.95 -5.43 -19.96
CA ILE A 247 9.03 -4.20 -19.17
C ILE A 247 9.48 -4.48 -17.74
N LEU A 248 10.48 -3.74 -17.29
CA LEU A 248 10.82 -3.60 -15.88
C LEU A 248 9.99 -2.48 -15.26
N VAL A 249 9.11 -2.81 -14.32
CA VAL A 249 8.44 -1.81 -13.49
C VAL A 249 9.34 -1.48 -12.31
N TYR A 250 9.91 -0.30 -12.35
CA TYR A 250 10.80 0.20 -11.34
C TYR A 250 10.09 1.18 -10.41
N HIS A 251 10.20 0.93 -9.10
CA HIS A 251 9.72 1.84 -8.09
C HIS A 251 10.77 2.87 -7.73
N TYR A 252 10.44 4.13 -7.98
CA TYR A 252 11.24 5.22 -7.45
C TYR A 252 11.04 5.30 -5.94
N THR A 253 12.06 4.93 -5.19
CA THR A 253 12.01 4.99 -3.72
C THR A 253 12.46 6.36 -3.22
N PRO A 254 12.07 6.79 -2.02
CA PRO A 254 12.56 8.02 -1.42
C PRO A 254 14.09 8.14 -1.37
N ASP A 255 14.80 7.02 -1.30
CA ASP A 255 16.27 6.99 -1.29
C ASP A 255 16.87 7.35 -2.65
N ASN A 256 16.12 7.18 -3.73
CA ASN A 256 16.52 7.58 -5.08
C ASN A 256 16.04 8.99 -5.46
N MET A 257 15.26 9.63 -4.61
CA MET A 257 14.95 11.05 -4.82
C MET A 257 16.22 11.89 -4.63
N PRO A 258 16.38 12.98 -5.41
CA PRO A 258 17.51 13.88 -5.21
C PRO A 258 17.60 14.26 -3.73
N LYS A 259 18.60 13.74 -3.07
CA LYS A 259 18.80 13.82 -1.62
C LYS A 259 19.19 15.22 -1.16
N GLN A 260 19.22 16.20 -2.05
CA GLN A 260 19.52 17.57 -1.73
C GLN A 260 18.34 18.24 -1.02
N GLY A 261 18.17 17.90 0.24
CA GLY A 261 17.40 18.73 1.17
C GLY A 261 18.11 20.07 1.35
N ARG A 262 17.49 21.15 0.91
CA ARG A 262 17.96 22.49 1.25
C ARG A 262 17.30 22.91 2.55
N ARG A 263 18.09 23.10 3.60
CA ARG A 263 17.59 23.60 4.89
C ARG A 263 18.40 24.80 5.33
N ARG A 264 17.73 25.88 5.70
CA ARG A 264 18.39 26.99 6.39
C ARG A 264 18.51 26.64 7.88
N ILE A 265 19.71 26.49 8.36
CA ILE A 265 20.02 26.30 9.78
C ILE A 265 20.75 27.54 10.32
N LYS A 266 20.60 27.80 11.61
CA LYS A 266 21.26 28.87 12.28
C LYS A 266 22.48 28.32 13.01
N ILE A 267 23.69 28.64 12.55
CA ILE A 267 24.95 28.27 13.18
C ILE A 267 25.63 29.61 13.57
N ASP A 268 26.00 29.73 14.84
CA ASP A 268 26.65 30.92 15.39
C ASP A 268 25.95 32.26 15.04
N GLY A 269 24.59 32.21 15.12
CA GLY A 269 23.79 33.39 14.84
C GLY A 269 23.50 33.64 13.35
N LYS A 270 24.24 33.04 12.42
CA LYS A 270 24.08 33.21 10.97
C LYS A 270 23.19 32.16 10.36
N LYS A 271 22.28 32.56 9.46
CA LYS A 271 21.46 31.62 8.67
C LYS A 271 22.30 31.08 7.52
N ILE A 272 22.65 29.81 7.59
CA ILE A 272 23.42 29.10 6.55
C ILE A 272 22.49 28.14 5.80
N LEU A 273 22.61 28.12 4.47
CA LEU A 273 21.90 27.15 3.63
C LEU A 273 22.73 25.86 3.58
N CYS A 274 22.29 24.84 4.30
CA CYS A 274 22.89 23.50 4.23
C CYS A 274 22.20 22.66 3.14
N LYS A 275 23.03 22.04 2.31
CA LYS A 275 22.63 20.96 1.40
C LYS A 275 23.10 19.66 2.05
N GLY A 276 22.31 18.62 1.99
CA GLY A 276 22.75 17.32 2.51
C GLY A 276 21.62 16.33 2.62
N ASP A 277 21.95 15.10 2.92
CA ASP A 277 21.01 14.06 3.29
C ASP A 277 20.36 14.37 4.65
N ALA A 278 19.21 13.79 4.87
CA ALA A 278 18.51 13.85 6.15
C ALA A 278 17.91 12.49 6.45
N ALA A 279 18.13 11.98 7.64
CA ALA A 279 17.40 10.83 8.14
C ALA A 279 15.92 11.23 8.29
N ARG A 280 15.05 10.59 7.52
CA ARG A 280 13.60 10.85 7.50
C ARG A 280 12.87 9.65 8.08
N GLY A 281 12.05 9.89 9.07
CA GLY A 281 11.25 8.86 9.75
C GLY A 281 11.19 9.09 11.25
N SER A 282 10.55 8.17 11.96
CA SER A 282 10.50 8.18 13.42
C SER A 282 11.90 7.92 13.97
N LEU A 283 12.36 8.79 14.86
CA LEU A 283 13.66 8.63 15.51
C LEU A 283 13.64 7.51 16.56
N HIS A 284 12.48 7.26 17.12
CA HIS A 284 12.24 6.24 18.14
C HIS A 284 10.74 5.91 18.19
N ASN A 285 10.39 4.82 18.86
CA ASN A 285 9.00 4.48 19.15
C ASN A 285 8.33 5.54 20.03
N ASP A 286 7.02 5.70 19.91
CA ASP A 286 6.23 6.64 20.71
C ASP A 286 6.16 6.25 22.19
N THR A 287 6.50 5.01 22.51
CA THR A 287 6.48 4.51 23.89
C THR A 287 7.67 5.04 24.67
N TYR A 288 7.39 5.72 25.77
CA TYR A 288 8.39 6.12 26.75
C TYR A 288 8.52 5.06 27.83
N TYR A 289 9.76 4.78 28.22
CA TYR A 289 10.10 3.80 29.23
C TYR A 289 10.67 4.49 30.45
N GLY A 290 10.32 3.99 31.64
CA GLY A 290 11.01 4.30 32.88
C GLY A 290 12.19 3.36 33.08
N ALA A 291 13.09 3.74 33.98
CA ALA A 291 14.16 2.89 34.45
C ALA A 291 14.00 2.66 35.97
N ILE A 292 14.21 1.44 36.41
CA ILE A 292 14.21 1.04 37.81
C ILE A 292 15.51 0.30 38.06
N GLU A 293 16.23 0.69 39.11
CA GLU A 293 17.37 -0.05 39.58
C GLU A 293 16.86 -1.25 40.40
N ASN A 294 17.25 -2.44 39.98
CA ASN A 294 16.86 -3.68 40.60
C ASN A 294 18.08 -4.63 40.60
N ASP A 295 18.48 -5.11 41.78
CA ASP A 295 19.63 -6.01 41.95
C ASP A 295 20.94 -5.46 41.35
N GLY A 296 21.19 -4.16 41.48
CA GLY A 296 22.38 -3.49 40.93
C GLY A 296 22.41 -3.35 39.40
N ALA A 297 21.31 -3.68 38.73
CA ALA A 297 21.15 -3.52 37.28
C ALA A 297 19.96 -2.60 36.96
N VAL A 298 20.12 -1.76 35.93
CA VAL A 298 19.04 -0.92 35.44
C VAL A 298 18.11 -1.77 34.55
N LYS A 299 16.87 -1.95 35.01
CA LYS A 299 15.81 -2.60 34.25
C LYS A 299 14.80 -1.57 33.76
N TYR A 300 14.38 -1.71 32.52
CA TYR A 300 13.44 -0.78 31.90
C TYR A 300 12.00 -1.25 32.06
N VAL A 301 11.08 -0.30 32.24
CA VAL A 301 9.66 -0.58 32.47
C VAL A 301 8.78 0.22 31.52
N LYS A 302 7.72 -0.39 31.05
CA LYS A 302 6.66 0.27 30.26
C LYS A 302 5.29 0.06 30.90
N ARG A 303 4.35 0.96 30.61
CA ARG A 303 2.94 0.77 30.96
C ARG A 303 2.23 0.08 29.81
N ILE A 304 1.49 -0.98 30.14
CA ILE A 304 0.68 -1.76 29.19
C ILE A 304 -0.77 -1.66 29.68
N ASP A 305 -1.71 -1.43 28.76
CA ASP A 305 -3.13 -1.53 29.07
C ASP A 305 -3.46 -3.01 29.40
N LEU A 306 -4.26 -3.24 30.43
CA LEU A 306 -4.57 -4.59 30.89
C LEU A 306 -5.14 -5.46 29.75
N ALA A 307 -6.03 -4.90 28.93
CA ALA A 307 -6.61 -5.58 27.78
C ALA A 307 -5.60 -5.97 26.67
N SER A 308 -4.42 -5.35 26.67
CA SER A 308 -3.33 -5.63 25.72
C SER A 308 -2.19 -6.44 26.33
N LEU A 309 -2.33 -6.91 27.56
CA LEU A 309 -1.35 -7.73 28.24
C LEU A 309 -1.30 -9.11 27.60
N GLU A 310 -0.11 -9.63 27.33
CA GLU A 310 0.08 -11.02 26.89
C GLU A 310 0.37 -11.93 28.08
N GLU A 311 -0.03 -13.19 28.00
CA GLU A 311 0.14 -14.14 29.10
C GLU A 311 1.60 -14.26 29.57
N LYS A 312 2.54 -14.20 28.61
CA LYS A 312 3.98 -14.21 28.88
C LYS A 312 4.49 -12.99 29.67
N ASP A 313 3.75 -11.87 29.64
CA ASP A 313 4.14 -10.62 30.29
C ASP A 313 3.66 -10.53 31.76
N VAL A 314 2.76 -11.40 32.16
CA VAL A 314 2.22 -11.41 33.55
C VAL A 314 3.34 -11.54 34.59
N LYS A 315 4.29 -12.43 34.36
CA LYS A 315 5.47 -12.63 35.21
C LYS A 315 6.42 -11.41 35.26
N ASN A 316 6.31 -10.50 34.30
CA ASN A 316 7.12 -9.30 34.19
C ASN A 316 6.47 -8.08 34.85
N ILE A 317 5.30 -8.23 35.49
CA ILE A 317 4.65 -7.15 36.22
C ILE A 317 5.52 -6.73 37.39
N VAL A 318 5.81 -5.42 37.48
CA VAL A 318 6.75 -4.84 38.48
C VAL A 318 6.20 -4.88 39.89
N ASP A 319 4.91 -4.65 40.04
CA ASP A 319 4.22 -4.59 41.34
C ASP A 319 3.69 -5.98 41.71
N ASP A 320 4.24 -6.56 42.78
CA ASP A 320 3.91 -7.92 43.18
C ASP A 320 2.45 -8.06 43.63
N THR A 321 1.88 -7.01 44.25
CA THR A 321 0.46 -7.03 44.68
C THR A 321 -0.45 -7.05 43.44
N VAL A 322 -0.17 -6.19 42.49
CA VAL A 322 -0.93 -6.16 41.23
C VAL A 322 -0.77 -7.46 40.45
N ARG A 323 0.44 -8.03 40.42
CA ARG A 323 0.70 -9.32 39.80
C ARG A 323 -0.14 -10.44 40.42
N SER A 324 -0.12 -10.55 41.73
CA SER A 324 -0.87 -11.57 42.46
C SER A 324 -2.38 -11.47 42.25
N ILE A 325 -2.94 -10.27 42.20
CA ILE A 325 -4.36 -10.04 41.90
C ILE A 325 -4.69 -10.52 40.48
N ILE A 326 -3.85 -10.21 39.49
CA ILE A 326 -4.06 -10.61 38.10
C ILE A 326 -3.91 -12.14 37.96
N GLU A 327 -2.90 -12.74 38.56
CA GLU A 327 -2.71 -14.20 38.59
C GLU A 327 -3.89 -14.93 39.22
N ALA A 328 -4.46 -14.40 40.29
CA ALA A 328 -5.66 -14.95 40.92
C ALA A 328 -6.86 -14.89 39.96
N ALA A 329 -7.08 -13.76 39.32
CA ALA A 329 -8.15 -13.60 38.34
C ALA A 329 -7.97 -14.55 37.11
N ILE A 330 -6.74 -14.74 36.66
CA ILE A 330 -6.42 -15.69 35.55
C ILE A 330 -6.70 -17.14 36.01
N LYS A 331 -6.37 -17.48 37.22
CA LYS A 331 -6.60 -18.82 37.78
C LYS A 331 -8.10 -19.12 37.88
N GLU A 332 -8.91 -18.11 38.19
CA GLU A 332 -10.37 -18.24 38.35
C GLU A 332 -11.09 -18.35 37.00
N LYS A 333 -10.76 -17.47 36.05
CA LYS A 333 -11.55 -17.27 34.80
C LYS A 333 -10.83 -17.70 33.52
N GLY A 334 -9.55 -18.03 33.60
CA GLY A 334 -8.70 -18.20 32.44
C GLY A 334 -8.20 -16.87 31.87
N PHE A 335 -7.09 -16.89 31.13
CA PHE A 335 -6.40 -15.66 30.70
C PHE A 335 -7.28 -14.73 29.86
N LYS A 336 -7.97 -15.26 28.84
CA LYS A 336 -8.78 -14.45 27.92
C LYS A 336 -9.95 -13.76 28.63
N ASP A 337 -10.67 -14.49 29.45
CA ASP A 337 -11.84 -13.99 30.14
C ASP A 337 -11.46 -13.04 31.28
N ALA A 338 -10.35 -13.30 31.98
CA ALA A 338 -9.79 -12.39 32.95
C ALA A 338 -9.42 -11.04 32.32
N MET A 339 -8.73 -11.03 31.16
CA MET A 339 -8.34 -9.79 30.47
C MET A 339 -9.53 -9.03 29.87
N ALA A 340 -10.60 -9.72 29.54
CA ALA A 340 -11.85 -9.11 29.07
C ALA A 340 -12.74 -8.56 30.20
N SER A 341 -12.52 -9.02 31.44
CA SER A 341 -13.27 -8.59 32.61
C SER A 341 -12.59 -7.41 33.33
N THR A 342 -13.35 -6.73 34.19
CA THR A 342 -12.77 -5.70 35.05
C THR A 342 -12.10 -6.39 36.26
N ILE A 343 -10.79 -6.19 36.39
CA ILE A 343 -10.02 -6.67 37.55
C ILE A 343 -9.87 -5.48 38.52
N TRP A 344 -10.28 -5.67 39.74
CA TRP A 344 -10.28 -4.63 40.75
C TRP A 344 -8.98 -4.66 41.58
N MET A 345 -8.34 -3.50 41.74
CA MET A 345 -7.31 -3.30 42.74
C MET A 345 -7.93 -3.19 44.14
N ASN A 346 -9.09 -2.55 44.21
CA ASN A 346 -9.93 -2.49 45.40
C ASN A 346 -11.39 -2.42 44.95
N GLU A 347 -12.14 -3.48 45.20
CA GLU A 347 -13.52 -3.60 44.75
C GLU A 347 -14.47 -2.70 45.56
N GLU A 348 -14.28 -2.59 46.87
CA GLU A 348 -15.10 -1.73 47.72
C GLU A 348 -15.02 -0.25 47.31
N LYS A 349 -13.84 0.20 46.89
CA LYS A 349 -13.59 1.56 46.42
C LYS A 349 -13.75 1.70 44.90
N GLN A 350 -14.19 0.65 44.18
CA GLN A 350 -14.34 0.62 42.74
C GLN A 350 -13.10 1.12 41.98
N ILE A 351 -11.92 0.71 42.41
CA ILE A 351 -10.65 1.08 41.75
C ILE A 351 -10.23 -0.06 40.81
N PRO A 352 -10.43 0.06 39.51
CA PRO A 352 -10.03 -0.97 38.55
C PRO A 352 -8.55 -0.86 38.16
N ILE A 353 -7.94 -2.00 37.87
CA ILE A 353 -6.61 -2.08 37.27
C ILE A 353 -6.78 -1.85 35.77
N LYS A 354 -6.45 -0.66 35.27
CA LYS A 354 -6.54 -0.30 33.84
C LYS A 354 -5.23 -0.54 33.08
N LYS A 355 -4.09 -0.29 33.75
CA LYS A 355 -2.75 -0.40 33.18
C LYS A 355 -1.79 -1.00 34.22
N VAL A 356 -0.87 -1.81 33.71
CA VAL A 356 0.19 -2.41 34.54
C VAL A 356 1.57 -1.94 34.08
N ARG A 357 2.52 -1.88 35.01
CA ARG A 357 3.94 -1.66 34.67
C ARG A 357 4.61 -3.02 34.54
N CYS A 358 5.23 -3.25 33.38
CA CYS A 358 5.97 -4.48 33.13
C CYS A 358 7.44 -4.18 32.84
N PHE A 359 8.31 -5.02 33.31
CA PHE A 359 9.70 -5.05 32.87
C PHE A 359 9.74 -5.38 31.38
N THR A 360 10.66 -4.75 30.67
CA THR A 360 10.88 -4.95 29.26
C THR A 360 12.37 -5.22 29.00
N PRO A 361 12.72 -5.89 27.90
CA PRO A 361 14.11 -6.05 27.50
C PRO A 361 14.85 -4.72 27.38
N SER A 362 16.17 -4.77 27.37
CA SER A 362 17.04 -3.61 27.16
C SER A 362 16.58 -2.75 25.99
N ILE A 363 16.55 -1.46 26.18
CA ILE A 363 16.16 -0.47 25.17
C ILE A 363 17.33 0.51 24.91
N THR A 364 17.15 1.33 23.91
CA THR A 364 18.14 2.35 23.50
C THR A 364 18.41 3.35 24.64
N LYS A 365 19.59 3.97 24.61
CA LYS A 365 20.06 4.95 25.58
C LYS A 365 19.01 6.03 25.90
N PRO A 366 19.05 6.60 27.13
CA PRO A 366 18.12 7.65 27.53
C PRO A 366 18.26 8.86 26.60
N LEU A 367 17.13 9.39 26.20
CA LEU A 367 17.07 10.68 25.53
C LEU A 367 16.80 11.76 26.57
N ASN A 368 17.66 12.76 26.64
CA ASN A 368 17.32 14.02 27.28
C ASN A 368 16.29 14.73 26.41
N ILE A 369 15.03 14.38 26.60
CA ILE A 369 13.93 15.07 25.96
C ILE A 369 13.73 16.40 26.70
N ARG A 370 13.62 17.44 25.91
CA ARG A 370 13.30 18.82 26.26
C ARG A 370 12.59 18.92 27.61
N LYS A 371 13.17 19.65 28.57
CA LYS A 371 12.50 20.01 29.82
C LYS A 371 11.07 20.42 29.52
N GLN A 372 10.09 19.60 29.91
CA GLN A 372 8.71 20.05 29.91
C GLN A 372 8.61 21.23 30.88
N ARG A 373 7.85 22.24 30.52
CA ARG A 373 7.66 23.45 31.34
C ARG A 373 7.06 23.15 32.71
N ASP A 374 6.40 22.00 32.86
CA ASP A 374 5.93 21.51 34.17
C ASP A 374 7.08 20.84 34.90
N VAL A 375 7.71 21.64 35.67
CA VAL A 375 8.92 21.36 36.42
C VAL A 375 8.60 20.42 37.59
N SER A 376 8.59 19.14 37.33
CA SER A 376 8.87 18.22 38.41
C SER A 376 10.33 18.42 38.80
N THR A 377 10.58 18.86 40.03
CA THR A 377 11.91 18.97 40.63
C THR A 377 12.61 17.61 40.81
N LYS A 378 11.92 16.51 40.48
CA LYS A 378 12.43 15.14 40.60
C LYS A 378 13.22 14.77 39.35
N GLU A 379 14.51 14.61 39.50
CA GLU A 379 15.49 14.33 38.44
C GLU A 379 15.11 13.10 37.57
N TYR A 380 14.56 12.04 38.19
CA TYR A 380 14.11 10.83 37.49
C TYR A 380 12.96 11.08 36.49
N LYS A 381 12.22 12.18 36.59
CA LYS A 381 11.17 12.57 35.64
C LYS A 381 11.70 13.37 34.48
N GLN A 382 12.97 13.71 34.45
CA GLN A 382 13.61 14.47 33.39
C GLN A 382 14.30 13.57 32.34
N GLN A 383 14.46 12.28 32.66
CA GLN A 383 15.08 11.30 31.78
C GLN A 383 14.03 10.31 31.29
N TYR A 384 13.94 10.21 29.96
CA TYR A 384 13.08 9.22 29.30
C TYR A 384 13.97 8.27 28.50
N HIS A 385 13.57 7.02 28.50
CA HIS A 385 14.19 5.98 27.69
C HIS A 385 13.24 5.63 26.55
N VAL A 386 13.78 5.36 25.38
CA VAL A 386 13.00 5.00 24.20
C VAL A 386 13.62 3.81 23.51
N ALA A 387 12.76 3.00 22.89
CA ALA A 387 13.20 1.95 22.01
C ALA A 387 13.43 2.49 20.60
N ASN A 388 14.35 1.88 19.88
CA ASN A 388 14.54 2.16 18.48
C ASN A 388 13.29 1.76 17.68
N ASP A 389 12.84 2.62 16.76
CA ASP A 389 11.70 2.33 15.88
C ASP A 389 12.19 1.63 14.60
N SER A 390 13.15 2.25 13.94
CA SER A 390 13.65 1.75 12.66
C SER A 390 15.15 1.93 12.51
N ASN A 391 15.75 1.08 11.70
CA ASN A 391 17.13 1.19 11.28
C ASN A 391 17.21 2.08 10.03
N TYR A 392 18.22 2.95 10.00
CA TYR A 392 18.46 3.86 8.89
C TYR A 392 19.22 3.20 7.76
N LEU A 393 20.36 2.57 8.09
CA LEU A 393 21.16 1.83 7.14
C LEU A 393 21.84 0.63 7.79
N LEU A 394 22.22 -0.31 6.95
CA LEU A 394 23.13 -1.40 7.26
C LEU A 394 24.36 -1.23 6.37
N ALA A 395 25.52 -1.09 6.98
CA ALA A 395 26.81 -1.13 6.27
C ALA A 395 27.32 -2.57 6.22
N LEU A 396 27.87 -2.96 5.10
CA LEU A 396 28.50 -4.25 4.90
C LEU A 396 29.98 -4.08 4.62
N TYR A 397 30.78 -4.91 5.28
CA TYR A 397 32.22 -5.00 5.12
C TYR A 397 32.57 -6.39 4.59
N ILE A 398 33.40 -6.47 3.58
CA ILE A 398 33.78 -7.72 2.95
C ILE A 398 35.30 -7.84 2.94
N GLY A 399 35.83 -8.88 3.52
CA GLY A 399 37.24 -9.15 3.58
C GLY A 399 37.53 -10.66 3.50
N THR A 400 38.77 -11.02 3.70
CA THR A 400 39.23 -12.41 3.73
C THR A 400 39.84 -12.71 5.08
N ASP A 401 39.56 -13.88 5.64
CA ASP A 401 40.23 -14.34 6.85
C ASP A 401 41.66 -14.86 6.54
N ASN A 402 42.41 -15.19 7.59
CA ASN A 402 43.78 -15.71 7.48
C ASN A 402 43.89 -17.03 6.69
N LYS A 403 42.77 -17.67 6.35
CA LYS A 403 42.68 -18.88 5.54
C LYS A 403 42.28 -18.60 4.10
N GLY A 404 42.16 -17.31 3.71
CA GLY A 404 41.75 -16.90 2.37
C GLY A 404 40.24 -17.03 2.12
N LYS A 405 39.42 -17.31 3.15
CA LYS A 405 37.98 -17.42 3.01
C LYS A 405 37.32 -16.06 3.18
N GLU A 406 36.39 -15.74 2.28
CA GLU A 406 35.57 -14.51 2.39
C GLU A 406 34.81 -14.46 3.72
N LYS A 407 34.92 -13.33 4.37
CA LYS A 407 34.22 -13.00 5.59
C LYS A 407 33.46 -11.69 5.40
N ARG A 408 32.30 -11.60 6.03
CA ARG A 408 31.43 -10.43 5.97
C ARG A 408 31.08 -9.98 7.35
N GLU A 409 31.24 -8.69 7.60
CA GLU A 409 30.84 -8.02 8.83
C GLU A 409 29.83 -6.94 8.53
N PHE A 410 29.11 -6.50 9.53
CA PHE A 410 28.06 -5.49 9.35
C PHE A 410 28.02 -4.52 10.53
N GLU A 411 27.51 -3.33 10.23
CA GLU A 411 27.12 -2.34 11.22
C GLU A 411 25.73 -1.81 10.91
N ILE A 412 24.85 -1.72 11.91
CA ILE A 412 23.52 -1.15 11.76
C ILE A 412 23.47 0.20 12.46
N VAL A 413 23.16 1.23 11.68
CA VAL A 413 22.92 2.60 12.16
C VAL A 413 21.42 2.81 12.28
N ASN A 414 20.94 3.16 13.46
CA ASN A 414 19.54 3.47 13.67
C ASN A 414 19.20 4.92 13.27
N MET A 415 17.90 5.24 13.17
CA MET A 415 17.43 6.56 12.78
C MET A 415 17.88 7.67 13.72
N LEU A 416 18.00 7.38 15.02
CA LEU A 416 18.45 8.37 16.01
C LEU A 416 19.93 8.70 15.82
N GLN A 417 20.78 7.67 15.66
CA GLN A 417 22.21 7.85 15.39
C GLN A 417 22.44 8.65 14.09
N ALA A 418 21.72 8.31 13.03
CA ALA A 418 21.79 9.03 11.77
C ALA A 418 21.36 10.50 11.92
N ALA A 419 20.26 10.75 12.63
CA ALA A 419 19.78 12.10 12.87
C ALA A 419 20.76 12.95 13.72
N GLN A 420 21.40 12.32 14.70
CA GLN A 420 22.44 12.98 15.51
C GLN A 420 23.67 13.31 14.66
N TYR A 421 24.12 12.37 13.84
CA TYR A 421 25.26 12.58 12.94
C TYR A 421 25.00 13.77 11.99
N TYR A 422 23.89 13.76 11.27
CA TYR A 422 23.55 14.84 10.33
C TYR A 422 23.26 16.19 11.01
N ARG A 423 22.94 16.18 12.29
CA ARG A 423 22.76 17.41 13.08
C ARG A 423 24.08 18.05 13.47
N THR A 424 25.08 17.25 13.78
CA THR A 424 26.38 17.69 14.31
C THR A 424 27.44 17.83 13.24
N SER A 425 27.30 17.16 12.11
CA SER A 425 28.24 17.26 10.99
C SER A 425 28.17 18.65 10.36
N ASN A 426 29.33 19.29 10.25
CA ASN A 426 29.49 20.54 9.55
C ASN A 426 29.80 20.35 8.05
N ASP A 427 29.92 19.13 7.59
CA ASP A 427 30.22 18.82 6.21
C ASP A 427 29.05 19.19 5.31
N LYS A 428 29.34 19.89 4.23
CA LYS A 428 28.33 20.35 3.26
C LYS A 428 27.78 19.20 2.39
N GLU A 429 28.57 18.13 2.27
CA GLU A 429 28.22 16.92 1.51
C GLU A 429 28.44 15.70 2.41
N VAL A 430 27.40 15.33 3.14
CA VAL A 430 27.42 14.13 3.97
C VAL A 430 27.04 12.93 3.12
N VAL A 431 27.98 12.00 2.99
CA VAL A 431 27.75 10.72 2.32
C VAL A 431 27.50 9.64 3.38
N ASP A 432 26.60 8.72 3.14
CA ASP A 432 26.24 7.67 4.10
C ASP A 432 27.45 6.90 4.65
N ARG A 433 28.44 6.66 3.80
CA ARG A 433 29.71 5.98 4.20
C ARG A 433 30.49 6.73 5.27
N HIS A 434 30.20 8.00 5.52
CA HIS A 434 30.85 8.77 6.58
C HIS A 434 30.19 8.55 7.95
N ILE A 435 28.99 7.99 8.00
CA ILE A 435 28.33 7.65 9.27
C ILE A 435 28.96 6.41 9.87
N VAL A 436 29.54 5.55 9.04
CA VAL A 436 30.17 4.31 9.43
C VAL A 436 31.68 4.35 9.12
N PRO A 437 32.51 3.58 9.85
CA PRO A 437 33.94 3.49 9.58
C PRO A 437 34.22 2.96 8.16
N ILE A 438 35.39 3.37 7.61
CA ILE A 438 35.86 2.85 6.31
C ILE A 438 36.26 1.36 6.42
N LYS A 439 36.61 0.90 7.62
CA LYS A 439 36.95 -0.46 7.93
C LYS A 439 36.15 -0.95 9.13
N SER A 440 35.83 -2.23 9.15
CA SER A 440 35.19 -2.88 10.29
C SER A 440 36.16 -3.06 11.46
N GLU A 441 35.65 -3.64 12.56
CA GLU A 441 36.44 -3.93 13.76
C GLU A 441 37.64 -4.88 13.46
N HIS A 442 37.51 -5.79 12.49
CA HIS A 442 38.56 -6.70 12.05
C HIS A 442 39.25 -6.24 10.76
N ASP A 443 39.28 -4.93 10.49
CA ASP A 443 39.95 -4.30 9.33
C ASP A 443 39.41 -4.68 7.94
N TYR A 444 38.20 -5.27 7.86
CA TYR A 444 37.59 -5.53 6.55
C TYR A 444 37.15 -4.20 5.90
N PRO A 445 37.44 -4.02 4.61
CA PRO A 445 37.07 -2.81 3.91
C PRO A 445 35.56 -2.67 3.76
N PHE A 446 35.08 -1.43 3.80
CA PHE A 446 33.70 -1.09 3.51
C PHE A 446 33.35 -1.47 2.07
N ALA A 447 32.22 -2.20 1.89
CA ALA A 447 31.73 -2.61 0.59
C ALA A 447 30.59 -1.70 0.11
N TYR A 448 29.47 -1.70 0.82
CA TYR A 448 28.29 -0.90 0.47
C TYR A 448 27.33 -0.73 1.66
N THR A 449 26.37 0.16 1.49
CA THR A 449 25.25 0.33 2.43
C THR A 449 23.94 -0.15 1.83
N LEU A 450 23.09 -0.70 2.69
CA LEU A 450 21.70 -1.01 2.39
C LEU A 450 20.79 -0.12 3.23
N LYS A 451 19.78 0.47 2.58
CA LYS A 451 18.68 1.19 3.23
C LYS A 451 17.35 0.54 2.86
N ILE A 452 16.29 0.86 3.60
CA ILE A 452 14.94 0.52 3.16
C ILE A 452 14.69 1.19 1.81
N GLY A 453 14.33 0.41 0.81
CA GLY A 453 14.15 0.89 -0.56
C GLY A 453 15.32 0.60 -1.51
N THR A 454 16.51 0.27 -1.00
CA THR A 454 17.65 -0.11 -1.86
C THR A 454 17.28 -1.30 -2.73
N MET A 455 17.56 -1.19 -4.02
CA MET A 455 17.36 -2.29 -4.97
C MET A 455 18.60 -3.15 -5.03
N VAL A 456 18.39 -4.45 -5.10
CA VAL A 456 19.47 -5.46 -5.18
C VAL A 456 19.15 -6.47 -6.27
N LEU A 457 20.18 -6.90 -6.99
CA LEU A 457 20.12 -7.99 -7.96
C LEU A 457 20.81 -9.20 -7.35
N LEU A 458 20.06 -10.27 -7.13
CA LEU A 458 20.56 -11.49 -6.48
C LEU A 458 21.22 -12.44 -7.46
N TYR A 459 22.34 -13.03 -7.08
CA TYR A 459 23.02 -14.08 -7.83
C TYR A 459 23.29 -15.30 -6.92
N GLU A 460 23.53 -16.47 -7.51
CA GLU A 460 23.80 -17.69 -6.75
C GLU A 460 25.31 -17.92 -6.57
N LYS A 461 26.06 -17.89 -7.65
CA LYS A 461 27.50 -18.20 -7.67
C LYS A 461 28.38 -17.02 -8.06
N SER A 462 27.97 -16.26 -9.08
CA SER A 462 28.77 -15.19 -9.65
C SER A 462 27.92 -14.00 -10.09
N PRO A 463 28.39 -12.75 -9.93
CA PRO A 463 27.74 -11.56 -10.48
C PRO A 463 27.47 -11.64 -11.99
N ASN A 464 28.29 -12.38 -12.75
CA ASN A 464 28.11 -12.52 -14.20
C ASN A 464 26.79 -13.21 -14.58
N GLU A 465 26.26 -14.08 -13.72
CA GLU A 465 24.94 -14.70 -13.93
C GLU A 465 23.82 -13.67 -14.16
N VAL A 466 23.96 -12.50 -13.57
CA VAL A 466 22.97 -11.41 -13.72
C VAL A 466 23.14 -10.73 -15.07
N TRP A 467 24.38 -10.53 -15.49
CA TRP A 467 24.68 -9.78 -16.71
C TRP A 467 24.45 -10.63 -17.98
N ASP A 468 24.72 -11.92 -17.90
CA ASP A 468 24.51 -12.89 -18.99
C ASP A 468 23.04 -13.33 -19.11
N ALA A 469 22.20 -13.01 -18.11
CA ALA A 469 20.79 -13.38 -18.10
C ALA A 469 19.97 -12.55 -19.08
N THR A 470 18.87 -13.15 -19.58
CA THR A 470 17.85 -12.41 -20.32
C THR A 470 17.22 -11.30 -19.46
N VAL A 471 16.64 -10.29 -20.11
CA VAL A 471 15.94 -9.19 -19.40
C VAL A 471 14.90 -9.75 -18.42
N LYS A 472 14.11 -10.71 -18.85
CA LYS A 472 13.09 -11.37 -18.01
C LYS A 472 13.67 -12.03 -16.77
N GLU A 473 14.76 -12.79 -16.93
CA GLU A 473 15.41 -13.48 -15.81
C GLU A 473 16.13 -12.49 -14.89
N ARG A 474 16.75 -11.45 -15.43
CA ARG A 474 17.33 -10.37 -14.64
C ARG A 474 16.28 -9.65 -13.80
N ASN A 475 15.12 -9.34 -14.35
CA ASN A 475 14.01 -8.72 -13.63
C ASN A 475 13.52 -9.60 -12.48
N ARG A 476 13.51 -10.92 -12.62
CA ARG A 476 13.16 -11.87 -11.55
C ARG A 476 14.15 -11.87 -10.39
N ARG A 477 15.38 -11.41 -10.62
CA ARG A 477 16.43 -11.31 -9.60
C ARG A 477 16.42 -9.97 -8.86
N LEU A 478 15.59 -9.02 -9.28
CA LEU A 478 15.52 -7.67 -8.72
C LEU A 478 14.58 -7.63 -7.52
N TYR A 479 15.16 -7.32 -6.36
CA TYR A 479 14.46 -7.21 -5.09
C TYR A 479 14.69 -5.85 -4.47
N LYS A 480 13.75 -5.43 -3.62
CA LYS A 480 13.82 -4.20 -2.84
C LYS A 480 13.97 -4.53 -1.36
N VAL A 481 14.93 -3.92 -0.70
CA VAL A 481 15.08 -4.04 0.76
C VAL A 481 13.90 -3.38 1.45
N THR A 482 13.18 -4.12 2.30
CA THR A 482 12.00 -3.64 3.03
C THR A 482 12.19 -3.61 4.54
N GLY A 483 13.22 -4.30 5.06
CA GLY A 483 13.51 -4.30 6.48
C GLY A 483 14.92 -4.81 6.78
N MET A 484 15.47 -4.32 7.88
CA MET A 484 16.78 -4.72 8.40
C MET A 484 16.67 -4.84 9.92
N SER A 485 17.18 -5.92 10.48
CA SER A 485 17.19 -6.17 11.93
C SER A 485 18.38 -7.03 12.30
N THR A 486 18.64 -7.17 13.58
CA THR A 486 19.59 -8.16 14.11
C THR A 486 18.85 -9.43 14.50
N SER A 487 19.52 -10.56 14.36
CA SER A 487 19.05 -11.86 14.82
C SER A 487 20.21 -12.61 15.48
N THR A 488 19.99 -13.12 16.67
CA THR A 488 20.97 -13.94 17.38
C THR A 488 20.71 -15.41 17.07
N ILE A 489 21.70 -16.10 16.56
CA ILE A 489 21.65 -17.53 16.26
C ILE A 489 22.85 -18.18 16.97
N GLY A 490 22.56 -18.98 17.98
CA GLY A 490 23.58 -19.44 18.92
C GLY A 490 24.23 -18.26 19.66
N ASN A 491 25.55 -18.17 19.62
CA ASN A 491 26.32 -17.08 20.24
C ASN A 491 26.69 -15.94 19.27
N CYS A 492 26.23 -16.01 18.01
CA CYS A 492 26.57 -15.03 17.00
C CYS A 492 25.38 -14.13 16.64
N VAL A 493 25.67 -12.84 16.43
CA VAL A 493 24.70 -11.85 15.97
C VAL A 493 24.81 -11.70 14.45
N TYR A 494 23.69 -11.77 13.77
CA TYR A 494 23.60 -11.63 12.31
C TYR A 494 22.70 -10.45 11.94
N ALA A 495 23.06 -9.73 10.89
CA ALA A 495 22.11 -8.85 10.24
C ALA A 495 21.14 -9.70 9.40
N ARG A 496 19.85 -9.48 9.63
CA ARG A 496 18.74 -10.10 8.91
C ARG A 496 18.12 -9.07 7.98
N ILE A 497 18.12 -9.36 6.69
CA ILE A 497 17.66 -8.47 5.64
C ILE A 497 16.39 -9.06 5.04
N THR A 498 15.31 -8.29 5.06
CA THR A 498 14.03 -8.66 4.45
C THR A 498 13.89 -7.92 3.13
N MET A 499 13.56 -8.64 2.08
CA MET A 499 13.46 -8.10 0.74
C MET A 499 12.16 -8.55 0.08
N LEU A 500 11.60 -7.68 -0.74
CA LEU A 500 10.40 -7.91 -1.52
C LEU A 500 10.75 -7.88 -2.99
N TYR A 501 10.18 -8.80 -3.78
CA TYR A 501 10.31 -8.77 -5.23
C TYR A 501 9.87 -7.42 -5.78
N ASN A 502 10.63 -6.86 -6.70
CA ASN A 502 10.43 -5.50 -7.20
C ASN A 502 9.01 -5.23 -7.72
N GLU A 503 8.45 -6.17 -8.46
CA GLU A 503 7.12 -6.01 -9.07
C GLU A 503 5.96 -6.42 -8.14
N GLU A 504 6.26 -6.88 -6.92
CA GLU A 504 5.23 -7.30 -5.99
C GLU A 504 4.37 -6.12 -5.51
N ALA A 505 3.09 -6.19 -5.78
CA ALA A 505 2.12 -5.13 -5.48
C ALA A 505 1.27 -5.39 -4.24
N ARG A 506 1.32 -6.60 -3.69
CA ARG A 506 0.58 -6.93 -2.46
C ARG A 506 1.23 -6.29 -1.24
N PRO A 507 0.47 -5.89 -0.22
CA PRO A 507 1.03 -5.40 1.03
C PRO A 507 1.95 -6.45 1.68
N SER A 508 3.09 -6.02 2.22
CA SER A 508 4.08 -6.93 2.84
C SER A 508 3.50 -7.78 3.96
N LYS A 509 2.48 -7.29 4.68
CA LYS A 509 1.75 -8.04 5.73
C LYS A 509 1.01 -9.27 5.20
N ASP A 510 0.64 -9.27 3.90
CA ASP A 510 -0.13 -10.34 3.27
C ASP A 510 0.78 -11.41 2.64
N ILE A 511 2.12 -11.21 2.74
CA ILE A 511 3.11 -12.08 2.10
C ILE A 511 4.01 -12.69 3.16
N LYS A 512 4.04 -14.03 3.19
CA LYS A 512 4.97 -14.75 4.06
C LYS A 512 6.35 -14.81 3.42
N ALA A 513 7.34 -14.18 4.04
CA ALA A 513 8.71 -14.22 3.57
C ALA A 513 9.33 -15.63 3.80
N LYS A 514 10.05 -16.12 2.80
CA LYS A 514 10.79 -17.39 2.85
C LYS A 514 12.29 -17.12 3.08
N ASN A 515 12.96 -18.00 3.79
CA ASN A 515 14.41 -17.90 3.99
C ASN A 515 15.16 -18.25 2.71
N GLY A 516 16.19 -17.45 2.40
CA GLY A 516 17.05 -17.61 1.22
C GLY A 516 16.40 -17.14 -0.09
N ALA A 517 17.23 -16.80 -1.08
CA ALA A 517 16.79 -16.49 -2.43
C ALA A 517 16.20 -17.74 -3.12
N TYR A 518 15.32 -17.51 -4.11
CA TYR A 518 14.90 -18.60 -4.99
C TYR A 518 16.07 -18.99 -5.92
N LYS A 519 16.07 -20.25 -6.37
CA LYS A 519 17.02 -20.73 -7.38
C LYS A 519 16.40 -20.68 -8.77
N GLN A 520 17.25 -20.62 -9.78
CA GLN A 520 16.79 -20.67 -11.17
C GLN A 520 15.96 -21.93 -11.43
N GLY A 521 14.76 -21.77 -12.02
CA GLY A 521 13.80 -22.86 -12.25
C GLY A 521 12.80 -23.11 -11.12
N GLU A 522 12.98 -22.50 -9.93
CA GLU A 522 11.98 -22.53 -8.86
C GLU A 522 10.89 -21.47 -9.09
N GLU A 523 9.78 -21.62 -8.36
CA GLU A 523 8.74 -20.59 -8.29
C GLU A 523 9.30 -19.31 -7.65
N LEU A 524 9.00 -18.16 -8.26
CA LEU A 524 9.43 -16.86 -7.75
C LEU A 524 8.94 -16.65 -6.31
N ARG A 525 9.85 -16.32 -5.42
CA ARG A 525 9.56 -16.00 -4.03
C ARG A 525 9.23 -14.51 -3.90
N PRO A 526 7.99 -14.13 -3.64
CA PRO A 526 7.61 -12.71 -3.59
C PRO A 526 8.27 -11.95 -2.44
N ALA A 527 8.60 -12.62 -1.34
CA ALA A 527 9.37 -12.04 -0.23
C ALA A 527 10.39 -13.04 0.30
N ILE A 528 11.60 -12.56 0.60
CA ILE A 528 12.72 -13.37 1.08
C ILE A 528 13.40 -12.72 2.28
N ILE A 529 14.06 -13.55 3.07
CA ILE A 529 14.91 -13.16 4.19
C ILE A 529 16.27 -13.78 4.00
N MET A 530 17.31 -12.96 4.11
CA MET A 530 18.69 -13.40 4.04
C MET A 530 19.50 -12.85 5.21
N LEU A 531 20.48 -13.59 5.64
CA LEU A 531 21.51 -13.12 6.56
C LEU A 531 22.62 -12.41 5.77
N HIS A 532 23.28 -11.43 6.38
CA HIS A 532 24.37 -10.70 5.73
C HIS A 532 25.48 -11.60 5.19
N THR A 533 25.73 -12.73 5.87
CA THR A 533 26.71 -13.74 5.44
C THR A 533 26.31 -14.52 4.18
N GLN A 534 25.04 -14.48 3.81
CA GLN A 534 24.46 -15.21 2.68
C GLN A 534 24.01 -14.28 1.54
N LEU A 535 24.18 -12.98 1.71
CA LEU A 535 23.68 -11.98 0.76
C LEU A 535 24.58 -11.87 -0.46
N ASN A 536 24.32 -12.69 -1.47
CA ASN A 536 24.95 -12.58 -2.77
C ASN A 536 24.16 -11.62 -3.64
N ALA A 537 24.54 -10.35 -3.63
CA ALA A 537 23.78 -9.29 -4.29
C ALA A 537 24.68 -8.24 -4.91
N LEU A 538 24.33 -7.80 -6.11
CA LEU A 538 24.74 -6.54 -6.68
C LEU A 538 23.82 -5.44 -6.13
N VAL A 539 24.38 -4.31 -5.74
CA VAL A 539 23.65 -3.26 -5.03
C VAL A 539 23.55 -2.01 -5.89
N GLN A 540 22.36 -1.46 -6.00
CA GLN A 540 22.11 -0.24 -6.75
C GLN A 540 22.97 0.92 -6.23
N GLY A 541 23.60 1.63 -7.17
CA GLY A 541 24.50 2.74 -6.86
C GLY A 541 25.94 2.34 -6.61
N TYR A 542 26.23 1.03 -6.51
CA TYR A 542 27.58 0.46 -6.40
C TYR A 542 27.98 -0.37 -7.62
N ASP A 543 27.16 -1.37 -7.97
CA ASP A 543 27.44 -2.28 -9.09
C ASP A 543 26.55 -2.01 -10.29
N PHE A 544 25.39 -1.39 -10.11
CA PHE A 544 24.46 -1.06 -11.17
C PHE A 544 23.63 0.19 -10.85
N GLU A 545 23.07 0.77 -11.89
CA GLU A 545 22.05 1.81 -11.81
C GLU A 545 20.81 1.42 -12.62
N ILE A 546 19.69 2.01 -12.30
CA ILE A 546 18.44 1.89 -13.06
C ILE A 546 18.07 3.30 -13.52
N ASN A 547 17.98 3.50 -14.86
CA ASN A 547 17.59 4.79 -15.41
C ASN A 547 16.07 5.01 -15.34
N GLU A 548 15.60 6.18 -15.75
CA GLU A 548 14.19 6.58 -15.72
C GLU A 548 13.30 5.73 -16.64
N LEU A 549 13.88 5.04 -17.61
CA LEU A 549 13.20 4.12 -18.53
C LEU A 549 13.14 2.69 -17.98
N GLY A 550 13.74 2.42 -16.81
CA GLY A 550 13.81 1.09 -16.20
C GLY A 550 14.92 0.21 -16.76
N GLU A 551 15.89 0.76 -17.51
CA GLU A 551 17.04 -0.02 -17.99
C GLU A 551 18.07 -0.15 -16.88
N ILE A 552 18.50 -1.39 -16.66
CA ILE A 552 19.56 -1.72 -15.70
C ILE A 552 20.91 -1.62 -16.43
N ARG A 553 21.77 -0.74 -15.92
CA ARG A 553 23.12 -0.51 -16.44
C ARG A 553 24.17 -0.94 -15.42
N ARG A 554 25.17 -1.65 -15.87
CA ARG A 554 26.33 -2.04 -15.05
C ARG A 554 27.22 -0.81 -14.82
N LEU A 555 27.67 -0.59 -13.58
CA LEU A 555 28.57 0.51 -13.20
C LEU A 555 30.03 0.07 -13.17
N ARG A 556 30.30 -1.20 -12.85
CA ARG A 556 31.65 -1.78 -12.71
C ARG A 556 31.76 -3.12 -13.40
#